data_60192b3eda65b54559d8c2153b5bb540
#
_entry.id   60192b3eda65b54559d8c2153b5bb540
#
_cell.length_a   1.000
_cell.length_b   1.000
_cell.length_c   1.000
_cell.angle_alpha   90.00
_cell.angle_beta   90.00
_cell.angle_gamma   90.00
#
_symmetry.space_group_name_H-M   'P 1'
#
loop_
_entity.id
_entity.type
_entity.pdbx_description
1 polymer ?
#
loop_
_entity_poly.entity_id
_entity_poly.type
_entity_poly.pdbx_seq_one_letter_code
_entity_poly.pdbx_strand_id
1 'polypeptide(L)'
;MGRNQQMLRLDSETTRDLDAAEEEELLRRIKAYLDEEKPQVIIFEDYNKGVLTDRLIREAVGLCRERGIITAVDPKRRNFFSYEGVTIFKPNLKEVREGLHMGLETVDLTTLERVHGQLAERLRHEISLITLSEKGVFCCDGHRAAIVPSHVRNIADVSGAGDTVIAAASLVYAATGDMTLMADVANIAGGLVCEEVGTVAISKDKLLAECGELLG
;
A
#
# COMPACT_ATOMS: atom_id res chain seq x y z
N MET A 1 -0.12 -36.12 3.47
CA MET A 1 -0.94 -35.20 4.26
C MET A 1 -1.41 -34.10 3.32
N GLY A 2 -2.71 -33.96 3.08
CA GLY A 2 -3.26 -32.97 2.15
C GLY A 2 -3.00 -31.57 2.65
N ARG A 3 -2.44 -30.71 1.78
CA ARG A 3 -2.35 -29.28 2.04
C ARG A 3 -3.77 -28.75 2.22
N ASN A 4 -4.04 -27.97 3.25
CA ASN A 4 -5.29 -27.25 3.44
C ASN A 4 -5.47 -26.29 2.26
N GLN A 5 -6.26 -26.68 1.25
CA GLN A 5 -6.60 -25.80 0.13
C GLN A 5 -7.98 -25.21 0.38
N GLN A 6 -8.09 -23.91 0.25
CA GLN A 6 -9.38 -23.24 0.24
C GLN A 6 -10.13 -23.66 -1.02
N MET A 7 -11.22 -24.42 -0.86
CA MET A 7 -12.00 -24.98 -1.98
C MET A 7 -13.08 -24.04 -2.49
N LEU A 8 -13.59 -23.16 -1.62
CA LEU A 8 -14.67 -22.23 -1.93
C LEU A 8 -14.60 -21.01 -1.00
N ARG A 9 -14.85 -19.84 -1.57
CA ARG A 9 -15.14 -18.61 -0.84
C ARG A 9 -16.51 -18.09 -1.32
N LEU A 10 -17.42 -17.84 -0.37
CA LEU A 10 -18.73 -17.27 -0.65
C LEU A 10 -18.81 -15.91 0.04
N ASP A 11 -18.91 -14.84 -0.75
CA ASP A 11 -19.03 -13.48 -0.27
C ASP A 11 -20.45 -12.96 -0.53
N SER A 12 -21.03 -12.24 0.45
CA SER A 12 -22.26 -11.48 0.28
C SER A 12 -21.97 -10.03 0.59
N GLU A 13 -21.97 -9.18 -0.44
CA GLU A 13 -21.57 -7.80 -0.32
C GLU A 13 -22.34 -6.89 -1.29
N THR A 14 -22.35 -5.60 -1.00
CA THR A 14 -22.75 -4.57 -1.97
C THR A 14 -21.53 -3.78 -2.41
N THR A 15 -21.42 -3.51 -3.70
CA THR A 15 -20.36 -2.69 -4.29
C THR A 15 -20.90 -1.35 -4.80
N ARG A 16 -22.13 -0.99 -4.37
CA ARG A 16 -22.74 0.30 -4.66
C ARG A 16 -21.88 1.42 -4.06
N ASP A 17 -21.66 2.46 -4.82
CA ASP A 17 -21.03 3.66 -4.29
C ASP A 17 -21.91 4.27 -3.19
N LEU A 18 -21.27 4.90 -2.21
CA LEU A 18 -21.96 5.74 -1.26
C LEU A 18 -22.72 6.83 -2.00
N ASP A 19 -23.94 7.12 -1.53
CA ASP A 19 -24.66 8.29 -2.00
C ASP A 19 -24.13 9.58 -1.34
N ALA A 20 -24.60 10.73 -1.82
CA ALA A 20 -24.09 12.02 -1.32
C ALA A 20 -24.29 12.25 0.18
N ALA A 21 -25.35 11.70 0.76
CA ALA A 21 -25.62 11.83 2.21
C ALA A 21 -24.70 10.90 3.02
N GLU A 22 -24.46 9.69 2.54
CA GLU A 22 -23.54 8.72 3.12
C GLU A 22 -22.10 9.23 3.06
N GLU A 23 -21.69 9.82 1.93
CA GLU A 23 -20.35 10.46 1.80
C GLU A 23 -20.18 11.62 2.77
N GLU A 24 -21.15 12.52 2.86
CA GLU A 24 -21.09 13.67 3.75
C GLU A 24 -20.98 13.24 5.22
N GLU A 25 -21.76 12.25 5.62
CA GLU A 25 -21.69 11.72 6.99
C GLU A 25 -20.34 11.06 7.26
N LEU A 26 -19.79 10.30 6.31
CA LEU A 26 -18.48 9.67 6.48
C LEU A 26 -17.36 10.72 6.55
N LEU A 27 -17.39 11.75 5.69
CA LEU A 27 -16.43 12.86 5.73
C LEU A 27 -16.50 13.61 7.06
N ARG A 28 -17.70 13.85 7.57
CA ARG A 28 -17.90 14.47 8.89
C ARG A 28 -17.25 13.64 10.01
N ARG A 29 -17.41 12.32 9.96
CA ARG A 29 -16.78 11.39 10.93
C ARG A 29 -15.27 11.37 10.79
N ILE A 30 -14.75 11.29 9.56
CA ILE A 30 -13.31 11.35 9.30
C ILE A 30 -12.74 12.65 9.88
N LYS A 31 -13.35 13.80 9.59
CA LYS A 31 -12.90 15.09 10.10
C LYS A 31 -12.88 15.13 11.63
N ALA A 32 -13.95 14.68 12.29
CA ALA A 32 -14.01 14.62 13.75
C ALA A 32 -12.90 13.72 14.32
N TYR A 33 -12.71 12.54 13.73
CA TYR A 33 -11.64 11.62 14.15
C TYR A 33 -10.24 12.24 14.00
N LEU A 34 -9.96 12.88 12.86
CA LEU A 34 -8.67 13.53 12.63
C LEU A 34 -8.39 14.66 13.62
N ASP A 35 -9.43 15.40 14.04
CA ASP A 35 -9.31 16.51 14.99
C ASP A 35 -9.17 16.02 16.44
N GLU A 36 -9.84 14.91 16.81
CA GLU A 36 -9.85 14.32 18.15
C GLU A 36 -8.61 13.45 18.41
N GLU A 37 -8.35 12.47 17.52
CA GLU A 37 -7.32 11.44 17.73
C GLU A 37 -5.95 11.84 17.19
N LYS A 38 -5.90 12.80 16.26
CA LYS A 38 -4.66 13.32 15.64
C LYS A 38 -3.71 12.21 15.19
N PRO A 39 -4.18 11.27 14.34
CA PRO A 39 -3.35 10.18 13.88
C PRO A 39 -2.13 10.68 13.10
N GLN A 40 -1.02 9.96 13.17
CA GLN A 40 0.18 10.30 12.42
C GLN A 40 0.10 9.84 10.96
N VAL A 41 -0.70 8.78 10.69
CA VAL A 41 -0.87 8.22 9.36
C VAL A 41 -2.30 7.71 9.14
N ILE A 42 -2.80 7.90 7.92
CA ILE A 42 -4.05 7.30 7.44
C ILE A 42 -3.73 6.41 6.24
N ILE A 43 -4.25 5.18 6.27
CA ILE A 43 -4.09 4.21 5.20
C ILE A 43 -5.43 4.04 4.48
N PHE A 44 -5.41 4.18 3.16
CA PHE A 44 -6.54 3.89 2.28
C PHE A 44 -6.36 2.48 1.70
N GLU A 45 -7.18 1.53 2.16
CA GLU A 45 -7.26 0.17 1.62
C GLU A 45 -8.42 0.11 0.63
N ASP A 46 -8.11 0.27 -0.66
CA ASP A 46 -9.14 0.28 -1.70
C ASP A 46 -9.41 -1.12 -2.22
N TYR A 47 -10.63 -1.59 -2.01
CA TYR A 47 -11.11 -2.88 -2.52
C TYR A 47 -12.18 -2.74 -3.61
N ASN A 48 -12.38 -1.53 -4.16
CA ASN A 48 -13.44 -1.24 -5.13
C ASN A 48 -14.86 -1.63 -4.64
N LYS A 49 -15.12 -1.48 -3.33
CA LYS A 49 -16.40 -1.86 -2.70
C LYS A 49 -17.36 -0.68 -2.50
N GLY A 50 -17.13 0.43 -3.20
CA GLY A 50 -18.04 1.58 -3.24
C GLY A 50 -17.91 2.57 -2.09
N VAL A 51 -17.13 2.28 -1.04
CA VAL A 51 -16.89 3.21 0.07
C VAL A 51 -15.96 4.35 -0.35
N LEU A 52 -14.84 4.01 -0.99
CA LEU A 52 -13.87 4.99 -1.47
C LEU A 52 -14.31 5.52 -2.84
N THR A 53 -15.21 6.52 -2.83
CA THR A 53 -15.60 7.26 -4.01
C THR A 53 -14.55 8.32 -4.35
N ASP A 54 -14.52 8.80 -5.57
CA ASP A 54 -13.58 9.82 -6.02
C ASP A 54 -13.68 11.13 -5.19
N ARG A 55 -14.88 11.56 -4.82
CA ARG A 55 -15.11 12.72 -3.93
C ARG A 55 -14.56 12.45 -2.53
N LEU A 56 -14.92 11.31 -1.93
CA LEU A 56 -14.48 10.96 -0.58
C LEU A 56 -12.95 10.90 -0.50
N ILE A 57 -12.30 10.27 -1.49
CA ILE A 57 -10.84 10.17 -1.56
C ILE A 57 -10.22 11.56 -1.57
N ARG A 58 -10.62 12.43 -2.50
CA ARG A 58 -10.03 13.78 -2.63
C ARG A 58 -10.20 14.61 -1.37
N GLU A 59 -11.39 14.60 -0.79
CA GLU A 59 -11.66 15.39 0.42
C GLU A 59 -10.89 14.83 1.62
N ALA A 60 -10.87 13.51 1.81
CA ALA A 60 -10.13 12.90 2.92
C ALA A 60 -8.60 13.10 2.80
N VAL A 61 -8.03 12.95 1.60
CA VAL A 61 -6.60 13.25 1.36
C VAL A 61 -6.31 14.74 1.62
N GLY A 62 -7.19 15.64 1.17
CA GLY A 62 -7.08 17.08 1.43
C GLY A 62 -7.06 17.40 2.92
N LEU A 63 -8.00 16.83 3.68
CA LEU A 63 -8.08 16.98 5.15
C LEU A 63 -6.83 16.48 5.87
N CYS A 64 -6.26 15.37 5.43
CA CYS A 64 -5.01 14.83 5.98
C CYS A 64 -3.83 15.76 5.68
N ARG A 65 -3.70 16.21 4.43
CA ARG A 65 -2.61 17.10 4.00
C ARG A 65 -2.64 18.44 4.74
N GLU A 66 -3.80 19.04 4.96
CA GLU A 66 -3.95 20.28 5.75
C GLU A 66 -3.45 20.14 7.20
N ARG A 67 -3.47 18.92 7.73
CA ARG A 67 -3.05 18.58 9.10
C ARG A 67 -1.64 18.01 9.19
N GLY A 68 -0.93 17.89 8.06
CA GLY A 68 0.39 17.24 8.01
C GLY A 68 0.37 15.75 8.35
N ILE A 69 -0.77 15.08 8.12
CA ILE A 69 -0.95 13.65 8.36
C ILE A 69 -0.44 12.89 7.15
N ILE A 70 0.43 11.91 7.37
CA ILE A 70 0.93 11.01 6.32
C ILE A 70 -0.23 10.20 5.76
N THR A 71 -0.30 10.08 4.44
CA THR A 71 -1.30 9.26 3.76
C THR A 71 -0.65 8.16 2.95
N ALA A 72 -1.13 6.94 3.10
CA ALA A 72 -0.68 5.80 2.32
C ALA A 72 -1.88 5.14 1.62
N VAL A 73 -1.69 4.60 0.44
CA VAL A 73 -2.77 3.93 -0.30
C VAL A 73 -2.31 2.65 -0.98
N ASP A 74 -3.13 1.59 -0.85
CA ASP A 74 -3.15 0.41 -1.73
C ASP A 74 -4.25 0.62 -2.78
N PRO A 75 -3.94 1.18 -3.96
CA PRO A 75 -4.96 1.56 -4.92
C PRO A 75 -5.50 0.35 -5.68
N LYS A 76 -6.75 0.46 -6.15
CA LYS A 76 -7.31 -0.47 -7.12
C LYS A 76 -7.68 0.25 -8.42
N ARG A 77 -7.88 -0.52 -9.47
CA ARG A 77 -8.01 -0.04 -10.85
C ARG A 77 -8.99 1.14 -11.00
N ARG A 78 -10.15 1.09 -10.34
CA ARG A 78 -11.21 2.09 -10.53
C ARG A 78 -10.75 3.49 -10.12
N ASN A 79 -10.12 3.61 -8.95
CA ASN A 79 -9.72 4.88 -8.34
C ASN A 79 -8.20 5.10 -8.42
N PHE A 80 -7.51 4.41 -9.32
CA PHE A 80 -6.04 4.39 -9.36
C PHE A 80 -5.41 5.78 -9.39
N PHE A 81 -6.02 6.73 -10.07
CA PHE A 81 -5.56 8.12 -10.16
C PHE A 81 -6.36 9.11 -9.31
N SER A 82 -7.25 8.67 -8.44
CA SER A 82 -8.02 9.56 -7.55
C SER A 82 -7.24 10.01 -6.31
N TYR A 83 -6.12 9.35 -6.00
CA TYR A 83 -5.30 9.56 -4.81
C TYR A 83 -4.24 10.64 -5.01
N GLU A 84 -4.62 11.81 -5.55
CA GLU A 84 -3.70 12.92 -5.81
C GLU A 84 -3.16 13.49 -4.48
N GLY A 85 -1.82 13.62 -4.38
CA GLY A 85 -1.15 14.23 -3.24
C GLY A 85 -1.02 13.34 -2.02
N VAL A 86 -1.18 12.02 -2.14
CA VAL A 86 -0.85 11.09 -1.05
C VAL A 86 0.66 11.01 -0.83
N THR A 87 1.09 10.71 0.40
CA THR A 87 2.51 10.55 0.71
C THR A 87 3.06 9.25 0.11
N ILE A 88 2.42 8.11 0.36
CA ILE A 88 2.88 6.80 -0.12
C ILE A 88 1.82 6.20 -1.05
N PHE A 89 2.21 5.98 -2.30
CA PHE A 89 1.40 5.30 -3.30
C PHE A 89 1.96 3.89 -3.53
N LYS A 90 1.21 2.84 -3.12
CA LYS A 90 1.69 1.45 -3.13
C LYS A 90 0.89 0.55 -4.09
N PRO A 91 1.04 0.66 -5.39
CA PRO A 91 0.50 -0.32 -6.32
C PRO A 91 1.38 -1.58 -6.39
N ASN A 92 0.84 -2.65 -6.94
CA ASN A 92 1.65 -3.75 -7.46
C ASN A 92 1.99 -3.53 -8.95
N LEU A 93 2.90 -4.34 -9.47
CA LEU A 93 3.37 -4.21 -10.85
C LEU A 93 2.24 -4.39 -11.90
N LYS A 94 1.24 -5.23 -11.61
CA LYS A 94 0.08 -5.43 -12.49
C LYS A 94 -0.80 -4.18 -12.51
N GLU A 95 -1.09 -3.60 -11.36
CA GLU A 95 -1.87 -2.36 -11.24
C GLU A 95 -1.18 -1.19 -11.95
N VAL A 96 0.15 -1.10 -11.86
CA VAL A 96 0.93 -0.11 -12.62
C VAL A 96 0.78 -0.30 -14.14
N ARG A 97 0.95 -1.54 -14.63
CA ARG A 97 0.79 -1.85 -16.06
C ARG A 97 -0.60 -1.47 -16.57
N GLU A 98 -1.62 -1.82 -15.80
CA GLU A 98 -3.02 -1.52 -16.14
C GLU A 98 -3.32 -0.02 -16.07
N GLY A 99 -2.86 0.68 -15.02
CA GLY A 99 -3.11 2.09 -14.80
C GLY A 99 -2.42 3.00 -15.82
N LEU A 100 -1.17 2.70 -16.17
CA LEU A 100 -0.40 3.46 -17.15
C LEU A 100 -0.58 2.97 -18.58
N HIS A 101 -1.31 1.87 -18.81
CA HIS A 101 -1.43 1.21 -20.12
C HIS A 101 -0.06 0.89 -20.75
N MET A 102 0.90 0.46 -19.92
CA MET A 102 2.28 0.19 -20.34
C MET A 102 2.58 -1.30 -20.39
N GLY A 103 3.20 -1.75 -21.50
CA GLY A 103 3.92 -3.02 -21.53
C GLY A 103 5.27 -2.83 -20.81
N LEU A 104 5.38 -3.32 -19.58
CA LEU A 104 6.66 -3.38 -18.85
C LEU A 104 7.33 -4.73 -19.18
N GLU A 105 8.18 -4.74 -20.22
CA GLU A 105 8.90 -5.94 -20.64
C GLU A 105 10.03 -6.26 -19.66
N THR A 106 10.70 -5.23 -19.16
CA THR A 106 11.77 -5.35 -18.16
C THR A 106 11.36 -4.70 -16.85
N VAL A 107 11.81 -5.29 -15.73
CA VAL A 107 11.63 -4.77 -14.38
C VAL A 107 13.02 -4.52 -13.80
N ASP A 108 13.56 -3.36 -14.14
CA ASP A 108 14.85 -2.85 -13.69
C ASP A 108 14.69 -1.43 -13.09
N LEU A 109 15.73 -0.94 -12.44
CA LEU A 109 15.70 0.34 -11.72
C LEU A 109 15.32 1.49 -12.66
N THR A 110 15.95 1.60 -13.82
CA THR A 110 15.69 2.69 -14.77
C THR A 110 14.26 2.71 -15.29
N THR A 111 13.71 1.53 -15.58
CA THR A 111 12.31 1.40 -16.01
C THR A 111 11.35 1.82 -14.90
N LEU A 112 11.63 1.42 -13.64
CA LEU A 112 10.77 1.75 -12.50
C LEU A 112 10.89 3.23 -12.10
N GLU A 113 12.05 3.87 -12.23
CA GLU A 113 12.20 5.33 -12.08
C GLU A 113 11.34 6.09 -13.09
N ARG A 114 11.33 5.65 -14.36
CA ARG A 114 10.43 6.22 -15.37
C ARG A 114 8.95 6.02 -15.02
N VAL A 115 8.59 4.85 -14.48
CA VAL A 115 7.23 4.59 -13.97
C VAL A 115 6.88 5.55 -12.85
N HIS A 116 7.78 5.73 -11.87
CA HIS A 116 7.59 6.72 -10.81
C HIS A 116 7.32 8.12 -11.38
N GLY A 117 8.15 8.58 -12.34
CA GLY A 117 7.97 9.88 -12.96
C GLY A 117 6.58 10.07 -13.59
N GLN A 118 6.08 9.07 -14.32
CA GLN A 118 4.74 9.12 -14.92
C GLN A 118 3.61 9.09 -13.89
N LEU A 119 3.78 8.33 -12.80
CA LEU A 119 2.83 8.32 -11.70
C LEU A 119 2.85 9.66 -10.95
N ALA A 120 4.03 10.20 -10.65
CA ALA A 120 4.20 11.45 -9.94
C ALA A 120 3.67 12.66 -10.74
N GLU A 121 3.82 12.67 -12.05
CA GLU A 121 3.23 13.71 -12.91
C GLU A 121 1.70 13.78 -12.78
N ARG A 122 1.04 12.63 -12.62
CA ARG A 122 -0.43 12.52 -12.56
C ARG A 122 -0.97 12.62 -11.15
N LEU A 123 -0.31 12.00 -10.17
CA LEU A 123 -0.77 11.87 -8.79
C LEU A 123 -0.16 12.90 -7.83
N ARG A 124 1.00 13.48 -8.18
CA ARG A 124 1.74 14.39 -7.29
C ARG A 124 2.00 13.78 -5.90
N HIS A 125 2.11 12.45 -5.84
CA HIS A 125 2.46 11.73 -4.63
C HIS A 125 3.95 11.86 -4.34
N GLU A 126 4.36 11.64 -3.09
CA GLU A 126 5.74 11.81 -2.68
C GLU A 126 6.57 10.55 -2.93
N ILE A 127 6.06 9.38 -2.53
CA ILE A 127 6.80 8.11 -2.59
C ILE A 127 6.00 7.07 -3.38
N SER A 128 6.62 6.47 -4.39
CA SER A 128 6.16 5.22 -4.98
C SER A 128 6.76 4.04 -4.22
N LEU A 129 5.92 3.12 -3.75
CA LEU A 129 6.32 1.83 -3.17
C LEU A 129 5.67 0.72 -4.01
N ILE A 130 6.38 0.18 -5.01
CA ILE A 130 5.79 -0.78 -5.96
C ILE A 130 6.19 -2.19 -5.56
N THR A 131 5.21 -3.06 -5.26
CA THR A 131 5.48 -4.48 -5.00
C THR A 131 5.74 -5.22 -6.30
N LEU A 132 6.84 -5.99 -6.33
CA LEU A 132 7.37 -6.68 -7.53
C LEU A 132 7.28 -8.21 -7.42
N SER A 133 6.38 -8.71 -6.57
CA SER A 133 6.25 -10.15 -6.25
C SER A 133 7.57 -10.73 -5.75
N GLU A 134 8.05 -11.81 -6.37
CA GLU A 134 9.30 -12.49 -6.01
C GLU A 134 10.57 -11.64 -6.17
N LYS A 135 10.47 -10.50 -6.85
CA LYS A 135 11.59 -9.57 -7.01
C LYS A 135 11.72 -8.56 -5.86
N GLY A 136 10.79 -8.56 -4.91
CA GLY A 136 10.79 -7.67 -3.76
C GLY A 136 9.97 -6.40 -3.96
N VAL A 137 10.50 -5.24 -3.57
CA VAL A 137 9.80 -3.95 -3.67
C VAL A 137 10.71 -2.90 -4.29
N PHE A 138 10.10 -1.99 -5.06
CA PHE A 138 10.75 -0.77 -5.53
C PHE A 138 10.25 0.42 -4.70
N CYS A 139 11.14 1.32 -4.31
CA CYS A 139 10.80 2.59 -3.69
C CYS A 139 11.51 3.76 -4.39
N CYS A 140 10.81 4.89 -4.50
CA CYS A 140 11.34 6.10 -5.11
C CYS A 140 10.62 7.35 -4.58
N ASP A 141 11.39 8.40 -4.21
CA ASP A 141 10.91 9.72 -3.78
C ASP A 141 11.22 10.83 -4.82
N GLY A 142 11.62 10.44 -6.02
CA GLY A 142 12.05 11.37 -7.08
C GLY A 142 13.50 11.85 -6.97
N HIS A 143 14.17 11.65 -5.84
CA HIS A 143 15.58 11.94 -5.61
C HIS A 143 16.40 10.67 -5.45
N ARG A 144 15.85 9.68 -4.78
CA ARG A 144 16.46 8.37 -4.52
C ARG A 144 15.54 7.29 -4.99
N ALA A 145 16.10 6.24 -5.58
CA ALA A 145 15.37 5.06 -6.00
C ALA A 145 16.15 3.80 -5.64
N ALA A 146 15.44 2.75 -5.23
CA ALA A 146 16.03 1.46 -4.92
C ALA A 146 15.06 0.32 -5.25
N ILE A 147 15.62 -0.83 -5.59
CA ILE A 147 14.93 -2.11 -5.58
C ILE A 147 15.48 -2.90 -4.38
N VAL A 148 14.62 -3.17 -3.41
CA VAL A 148 14.90 -4.04 -2.28
C VAL A 148 14.53 -5.46 -2.69
N PRO A 149 15.51 -6.37 -2.87
CA PRO A 149 15.21 -7.72 -3.33
C PRO A 149 14.46 -8.52 -2.25
N SER A 150 13.59 -9.44 -2.69
CA SER A 150 12.95 -10.35 -1.75
C SER A 150 13.95 -11.35 -1.18
N HIS A 151 13.76 -11.75 0.07
CA HIS A 151 14.49 -12.84 0.67
C HIS A 151 13.92 -14.19 0.23
N VAL A 152 14.78 -15.20 0.07
CA VAL A 152 14.34 -16.56 -0.28
C VAL A 152 13.49 -17.13 0.85
N ARG A 153 12.25 -17.52 0.56
CA ARG A 153 11.28 -18.01 1.54
C ARG A 153 10.46 -19.17 1.00
N ASN A 154 9.91 -19.96 1.90
CA ASN A 154 8.96 -21.01 1.58
C ASN A 154 7.55 -20.41 1.56
N ILE A 155 7.08 -19.99 0.40
CA ILE A 155 5.76 -19.37 0.24
C ILE A 155 4.65 -20.40 0.42
N ALA A 156 3.80 -20.21 1.42
CA ALA A 156 2.61 -21.01 1.69
C ALA A 156 1.35 -20.36 1.08
N ASP A 157 1.17 -19.06 1.29
CA ASP A 157 0.05 -18.27 0.79
C ASP A 157 0.48 -16.80 0.65
N VAL A 158 -0.09 -16.09 -0.32
CA VAL A 158 0.19 -14.65 -0.54
C VAL A 158 -0.94 -13.74 -0.07
N SER A 159 -1.98 -14.32 0.54
CA SER A 159 -3.16 -13.58 1.01
C SER A 159 -2.78 -12.60 2.14
N GLY A 160 -3.15 -11.33 2.00
CA GLY A 160 -2.85 -10.30 3.00
C GLY A 160 -1.42 -9.74 2.96
N ALA A 161 -0.56 -10.22 2.03
CA ALA A 161 0.80 -9.69 1.90
C ALA A 161 0.81 -8.19 1.55
N GLY A 162 -0.06 -7.76 0.65
CA GLY A 162 -0.21 -6.35 0.25
C GLY A 162 -0.60 -5.45 1.42
N ASP A 163 -1.58 -5.88 2.20
CA ASP A 163 -2.09 -5.16 3.38
C ASP A 163 -0.99 -5.07 4.47
N THR A 164 -0.23 -6.15 4.66
CA THR A 164 0.90 -6.17 5.60
C THR A 164 2.03 -5.24 5.14
N VAL A 165 2.36 -5.24 3.85
CA VAL A 165 3.39 -4.34 3.28
C VAL A 165 3.02 -2.88 3.52
N ILE A 166 1.78 -2.47 3.21
CA ILE A 166 1.41 -1.07 3.39
C ILE A 166 1.32 -0.67 4.86
N ALA A 167 0.83 -1.56 5.73
CA ALA A 167 0.76 -1.31 7.16
C ALA A 167 2.16 -1.12 7.77
N ALA A 168 3.10 -2.03 7.48
CA ALA A 168 4.48 -1.94 7.94
C ALA A 168 5.19 -0.71 7.37
N ALA A 169 5.06 -0.45 6.06
CA ALA A 169 5.61 0.73 5.41
C ALA A 169 5.12 2.02 6.08
N SER A 170 3.81 2.15 6.25
CA SER A 170 3.21 3.34 6.85
C SER A 170 3.71 3.60 8.27
N LEU A 171 3.79 2.54 9.09
CA LEU A 171 4.27 2.63 10.46
C LEU A 171 5.73 3.08 10.53
N VAL A 172 6.60 2.44 9.74
CA VAL A 172 8.04 2.76 9.74
C VAL A 172 8.27 4.16 9.20
N TYR A 173 7.62 4.55 8.11
CA TYR A 173 7.77 5.89 7.56
C TYR A 173 7.26 6.97 8.52
N ALA A 174 6.12 6.76 9.17
CA ALA A 174 5.60 7.69 10.17
C ALA A 174 6.55 7.86 11.37
N ALA A 175 7.27 6.80 11.76
CA ALA A 175 8.18 6.85 12.89
C ALA A 175 9.56 7.42 12.55
N THR A 176 10.03 7.29 11.30
CA THR A 176 11.44 7.55 10.94
C THR A 176 11.63 8.58 9.84
N GLY A 177 10.66 8.75 8.96
CA GLY A 177 10.81 9.52 7.71
C GLY A 177 11.81 8.91 6.71
N ASP A 178 12.28 7.68 6.96
CA ASP A 178 13.27 7.01 6.10
C ASP A 178 12.60 6.07 5.10
N MET A 179 12.62 6.44 3.82
CA MET A 179 12.05 5.66 2.72
C MET A 179 12.74 4.30 2.54
N THR A 180 14.07 4.25 2.72
CA THR A 180 14.82 3.00 2.53
C THR A 180 14.48 1.99 3.61
N LEU A 181 14.57 2.41 4.87
CA LEU A 181 14.19 1.56 6.00
C LEU A 181 12.72 1.13 5.92
N MET A 182 11.83 2.04 5.50
CA MET A 182 10.43 1.72 5.22
C MET A 182 10.29 0.57 4.23
N ALA A 183 11.01 0.65 3.09
CA ALA A 183 10.94 -0.36 2.03
C ALA A 183 11.53 -1.71 2.50
N ASP A 184 12.65 -1.69 3.21
CA ASP A 184 13.29 -2.88 3.75
C ASP A 184 12.35 -3.61 4.72
N VAL A 185 11.84 -2.92 5.74
CA VAL A 185 10.95 -3.51 6.74
C VAL A 185 9.63 -3.99 6.13
N ALA A 186 9.06 -3.22 5.21
CA ALA A 186 7.84 -3.62 4.51
C ALA A 186 8.02 -4.88 3.66
N ASN A 187 9.17 -5.01 2.97
CA ASN A 187 9.52 -6.19 2.19
C ASN A 187 9.71 -7.44 3.08
N ILE A 188 10.40 -7.29 4.21
CA ILE A 188 10.55 -8.36 5.21
C ILE A 188 9.17 -8.77 5.74
N ALA A 189 8.34 -7.80 6.13
CA ALA A 189 7.01 -8.04 6.68
C ALA A 189 6.10 -8.80 5.69
N GLY A 190 6.06 -8.37 4.43
CA GLY A 190 5.33 -9.05 3.37
C GLY A 190 5.80 -10.48 3.14
N GLY A 191 7.12 -10.71 3.19
CA GLY A 191 7.70 -12.04 3.08
C GLY A 191 7.32 -12.97 4.23
N LEU A 192 7.36 -12.47 5.47
CA LEU A 192 7.04 -13.27 6.67
C LEU A 192 5.58 -13.76 6.66
N VAL A 193 4.62 -12.93 6.27
CA VAL A 193 3.21 -13.38 6.23
C VAL A 193 2.95 -14.35 5.10
N CYS A 194 3.73 -14.33 4.02
CA CYS A 194 3.62 -15.31 2.94
C CYS A 194 4.05 -16.73 3.35
N GLU A 195 4.77 -16.91 4.45
CA GLU A 195 5.14 -18.24 4.98
C GLU A 195 3.97 -18.92 5.74
N GLU A 196 2.96 -18.18 6.11
CA GLU A 196 1.81 -18.68 6.85
C GLU A 196 0.65 -19.02 5.88
N VAL A 197 -0.25 -19.91 6.30
CA VAL A 197 -1.42 -20.28 5.51
C VAL A 197 -2.60 -19.37 5.85
N GLY A 198 -3.21 -18.78 4.82
CA GLY A 198 -4.34 -17.85 4.97
C GLY A 198 -3.91 -16.44 5.36
N THR A 199 -4.88 -15.57 5.63
CA THR A 199 -4.62 -14.19 6.06
C THR A 199 -4.31 -14.16 7.54
N VAL A 200 -3.09 -13.79 7.90
CA VAL A 200 -2.61 -13.71 9.29
C VAL A 200 -2.06 -12.33 9.59
N ALA A 201 -2.19 -11.90 10.85
CA ALA A 201 -1.49 -10.72 11.33
C ALA A 201 -0.02 -11.04 11.56
N ILE A 202 0.86 -10.13 11.12
CA ILE A 202 2.30 -10.30 11.33
C ILE A 202 2.65 -10.26 12.84
N SER A 203 3.52 -11.17 13.27
CA SER A 203 4.06 -11.14 14.63
C SER A 203 5.12 -10.06 14.75
N LYS A 204 4.94 -9.13 15.70
CA LYS A 204 5.92 -8.09 16.02
C LYS A 204 7.29 -8.68 16.35
N ASP A 205 7.31 -9.74 17.18
CA ASP A 205 8.58 -10.36 17.64
C ASP A 205 9.32 -11.03 16.48
N LYS A 206 8.58 -11.75 15.60
CA LYS A 206 9.16 -12.31 14.37
C LYS A 206 9.73 -11.22 13.47
N LEU A 207 8.97 -10.14 13.25
CA LEU A 207 9.43 -9.02 12.41
C LEU A 207 10.69 -8.36 12.97
N LEU A 208 10.72 -8.08 14.28
CA LEU A 208 11.88 -7.46 14.91
C LEU A 208 13.12 -8.36 14.86
N ALA A 209 12.97 -9.67 15.11
CA ALA A 209 14.07 -10.62 15.01
C ALA A 209 14.66 -10.67 13.60
N GLU A 210 13.80 -10.81 12.59
CA GLU A 210 14.19 -10.86 11.17
C GLU A 210 14.85 -9.55 10.70
N CYS A 211 14.31 -8.39 11.10
CA CYS A 211 14.93 -7.10 10.81
C CYS A 211 16.33 -6.99 11.47
N GLY A 212 16.49 -7.49 12.70
CA GLY A 212 17.78 -7.50 13.37
C GLY A 212 18.83 -8.39 12.70
N GLU A 213 18.39 -9.49 12.06
CA GLU A 213 19.29 -10.39 11.30
C GLU A 213 19.67 -9.82 9.93
N LEU A 214 18.75 -9.16 9.26
CA LEU A 214 18.92 -8.75 7.85
C LEU A 214 19.42 -7.30 7.69
N LEU A 215 19.14 -6.43 8.65
CA LEU A 215 19.45 -5.00 8.57
C LEU A 215 20.47 -4.54 9.63
N GLY A 216 20.83 -5.42 10.59
CA GLY A 216 21.67 -5.11 11.75
C GLY A 216 23.17 -5.17 11.57
#